data_3bf6975b7cd9aa0920facbdf83855cbd
#
_entry.id   3bf6975b7cd9aa0920facbdf83855cbd
#
_cell.length_a   1.000
_cell.length_b   1.000
_cell.length_c   1.000
_cell.angle_alpha   90.00
_cell.angle_beta   90.00
_cell.angle_gamma   90.00
#
_symmetry.space_group_name_H-M   'P 1'
#
loop_
_entity.id
_entity.type
_entity.pdbx_description
1 polymer ?
#
loop_
_entity_poly.entity_id
_entity_poly.type
_entity_poly.pdbx_seq_one_letter_code
_entity_poly.pdbx_strand_id
1 'polypeptide(L)'
;MGKVIVVGIGPGSYEDMTIRADRALQSCDAIVGYGVYVDLVKERYPDKAFYETPMTQEAKRCALALEFARAGKTAAMVCSGD
;
A
#
# COMPACT_ATOMS: atom_id res chain seq x y z
N MET A 1 11.14 -10.89 9.93
CA MET A 1 9.82 -10.66 10.55
C MET A 1 8.99 -9.72 9.70
N GLY A 2 7.73 -10.07 9.48
CA GLY A 2 6.85 -9.28 8.66
C GLY A 2 6.27 -8.07 9.37
N LYS A 3 5.79 -7.10 8.61
CA LYS A 3 5.15 -5.93 9.18
C LYS A 3 4.15 -5.32 8.22
N VAL A 4 3.25 -4.51 8.75
CA VAL A 4 2.28 -3.75 7.98
C VAL A 4 2.59 -2.27 8.18
N ILE A 5 2.69 -1.54 7.08
CA ILE A 5 2.92 -0.10 7.10
C ILE A 5 1.72 0.58 6.46
N VAL A 6 1.10 1.53 7.16
CA VAL A 6 0.02 2.32 6.59
C VAL A 6 0.63 3.56 5.93
N VAL A 7 0.36 3.73 4.65
CA VAL A 7 0.98 4.79 3.85
C VAL A 7 -0.08 5.72 3.28
N GLY A 8 -0.05 6.98 3.69
CA GLY A 8 -0.89 8.02 3.11
C GLY A 8 -0.20 8.59 1.89
N ILE A 9 -0.85 8.53 0.73
CA ILE A 9 -0.25 9.01 -0.51
C ILE A 9 -0.73 10.40 -0.92
N GLY A 10 -1.57 11.00 -0.11
CA GLY A 10 -2.09 12.33 -0.39
C GLY A 10 -3.16 12.31 -1.47
N PRO A 11 -3.88 13.42 -1.62
CA PRO A 11 -4.91 13.50 -2.65
C PRO A 11 -4.28 13.75 -4.02
N GLY A 12 -4.69 12.98 -5.00
CA GLY A 12 -4.42 13.30 -6.38
C GLY A 12 -3.25 12.59 -7.04
N SER A 13 -2.06 12.60 -6.48
CA SER A 13 -0.94 11.97 -7.14
C SER A 13 0.20 11.66 -6.19
N TYR A 14 1.11 10.80 -6.63
CA TYR A 14 2.28 10.47 -5.84
C TYR A 14 3.28 11.65 -5.79
N GLU A 15 3.13 12.65 -6.62
CA GLU A 15 3.99 13.83 -6.55
C GLU A 15 3.83 14.57 -5.23
N ASP A 16 2.66 14.44 -4.62
CA ASP A 16 2.39 15.04 -3.31
C ASP A 16 2.78 14.11 -2.15
N MET A 17 3.34 12.97 -2.48
CA MET A 17 3.72 11.96 -1.51
C MET A 17 4.94 12.40 -0.70
N THR A 18 4.94 12.11 0.59
CA THR A 18 6.10 12.43 1.43
C THR A 18 7.26 11.48 1.11
N ILE A 19 8.47 11.90 1.47
CA ILE A 19 9.65 11.05 1.32
C ILE A 19 9.50 9.77 2.14
N ARG A 20 8.90 9.87 3.32
CA ARG A 20 8.67 8.70 4.17
C ARG A 20 7.76 7.68 3.47
N ALA A 21 6.68 8.16 2.85
CA ALA A 21 5.76 7.29 2.13
C ALA A 21 6.46 6.62 0.96
N ASP A 22 7.24 7.36 0.20
CA ASP A 22 8.00 6.82 -0.92
C ASP A 22 8.95 5.72 -0.47
N ARG A 23 9.68 5.94 0.61
CA ARG A 23 10.61 4.95 1.14
C ARG A 23 9.89 3.69 1.61
N ALA A 24 8.73 3.85 2.24
CA ALA A 24 7.94 2.70 2.67
C ALA A 24 7.50 1.85 1.48
N LEU A 25 7.04 2.51 0.42
CA LEU A 25 6.61 1.80 -0.79
C LEU A 25 7.78 1.14 -1.51
N GLN A 26 8.95 1.74 -1.49
CA GLN A 26 10.14 1.14 -2.10
C GLN A 26 10.61 -0.09 -1.34
N SER A 27 10.46 -0.10 -0.03
CA SER A 27 10.98 -1.18 0.81
C SER A 27 10.01 -2.33 1.04
N CYS A 28 8.73 -2.16 0.70
CA CYS A 28 7.74 -3.21 0.94
C CYS A 28 7.80 -4.32 -0.10
N ASP A 29 7.18 -5.45 0.23
CA ASP A 29 7.06 -6.59 -0.69
C ASP A 29 5.73 -6.57 -1.44
N ALA A 30 4.69 -6.05 -0.81
CA ALA A 30 3.35 -6.01 -1.39
C ALA A 30 2.66 -4.69 -1.05
N ILE A 31 1.81 -4.23 -1.96
CA ILE A 31 1.03 -3.02 -1.80
C ILE A 31 -0.45 -3.39 -1.86
N VAL A 32 -1.19 -3.05 -0.83
CA VAL A 32 -2.60 -3.37 -0.70
C VAL A 32 -3.39 -2.07 -0.58
N GLY A 33 -4.48 -1.96 -1.30
CA GLY A 33 -5.29 -0.75 -1.20
C GLY A 33 -6.51 -0.76 -2.10
N TYR A 34 -7.29 0.31 -2.02
CA TYR A 34 -8.38 0.54 -2.95
C TYR A 34 -7.79 0.76 -4.34
N GLY A 35 -8.42 0.20 -5.36
CA GLY A 35 -7.87 0.19 -6.71
C GLY A 35 -7.41 1.54 -7.24
N VAL A 36 -8.16 2.61 -6.95
CA VAL A 36 -7.79 3.95 -7.40
C VAL A 36 -6.41 4.35 -6.85
N TYR A 37 -6.15 4.07 -5.58
CA TYR A 37 -4.86 4.42 -4.96
C TYR A 37 -3.75 3.51 -5.42
N VAL A 38 -4.05 2.22 -5.61
CA VAL A 38 -3.08 1.28 -6.15
C VAL A 38 -2.65 1.71 -7.55
N ASP A 39 -3.62 2.13 -8.38
CA ASP A 39 -3.31 2.57 -9.74
C ASP A 39 -2.40 3.82 -9.75
N LEU A 40 -2.51 4.68 -8.75
CA LEU A 40 -1.67 5.86 -8.66
C LEU A 40 -0.20 5.52 -8.41
N VAL A 41 0.08 4.41 -7.73
CA VAL A 41 1.45 4.04 -7.36
C VAL A 41 2.03 2.89 -8.18
N LYS A 42 1.20 2.17 -8.88
CA LYS A 42 1.57 0.95 -9.60
C LYS A 42 2.70 1.16 -10.60
N GLU A 43 2.65 2.24 -11.36
CA GLU A 43 3.67 2.52 -12.36
C GLU A 43 4.99 2.92 -11.72
N ARG A 44 4.92 3.52 -10.54
CA ARG A 44 6.11 3.99 -9.82
C ARG A 44 6.89 2.83 -9.19
N TYR A 45 6.19 1.77 -8.78
CA TYR A 45 6.81 0.64 -8.08
C TYR A 45 6.44 -0.68 -8.74
N PRO A 46 6.86 -0.89 -10.00
CA PRO A 46 6.38 -2.03 -10.79
C PRO A 46 6.83 -3.40 -10.28
N ASP A 47 7.85 -3.44 -9.43
CA ASP A 47 8.37 -4.70 -8.92
C ASP A 47 7.61 -5.26 -7.73
N LYS A 48 6.57 -4.55 -7.27
CA LYS A 48 5.82 -4.98 -6.09
C LYS A 48 4.63 -5.84 -6.48
N ALA A 49 4.16 -6.64 -5.54
CA ALA A 49 2.90 -7.34 -5.70
C ALA A 49 1.78 -6.38 -5.33
N PHE A 50 0.75 -6.28 -6.16
CA PHE A 50 -0.34 -5.33 -5.95
C PHE A 50 -1.64 -6.10 -5.71
N TYR A 51 -2.37 -5.71 -4.66
CA TYR A 51 -3.64 -6.32 -4.30
C TYR A 51 -4.67 -5.24 -4.10
N GLU A 52 -5.66 -5.21 -4.96
CA GLU A 52 -6.71 -4.21 -4.95
C GLU A 52 -7.96 -4.74 -4.25
N THR A 53 -8.64 -3.87 -3.51
CA THR A 53 -9.94 -4.18 -2.95
C THR A 53 -10.93 -3.11 -3.38
N PRO A 54 -12.24 -3.45 -3.46
CA PRO A 54 -13.24 -2.43 -3.73
C PRO A 54 -13.33 -1.42 -2.58
N MET A 55 -13.91 -0.26 -2.88
CA MET A 55 -14.24 0.72 -1.85
C MET A 55 -15.09 0.06 -0.75
N THR A 56 -14.96 0.50 0.47
CA THR A 56 -15.67 0.00 1.66
C THR A 56 -15.22 -1.40 2.13
N GLN A 57 -14.08 -1.88 1.66
CA GLN A 57 -13.55 -3.18 2.06
C GLN A 57 -12.30 -3.03 2.93
N GLU A 58 -12.33 -2.11 3.89
CA GLU A 58 -11.17 -1.86 4.76
C GLU A 58 -10.77 -3.09 5.58
N ALA A 59 -11.75 -3.83 6.09
CA ALA A 59 -11.45 -5.04 6.86
C ALA A 59 -10.73 -6.08 6.02
N LYS A 60 -11.11 -6.20 4.76
CA LYS A 60 -10.47 -7.13 3.84
C LYS A 60 -9.05 -6.69 3.51
N ARG A 61 -8.83 -5.39 3.34
CA ARG A 61 -7.48 -4.86 3.11
C ARG A 61 -6.57 -5.16 4.30
N CYS A 62 -7.07 -4.94 5.51
CA CYS A 62 -6.30 -5.22 6.71
C CYS A 62 -5.97 -6.70 6.82
N ALA A 63 -6.93 -7.58 6.51
CA ALA A 63 -6.71 -9.02 6.57
C ALA A 63 -5.63 -9.45 5.59
N LEU A 64 -5.66 -8.91 4.35
CA LEU A 64 -4.64 -9.22 3.35
C LEU A 64 -3.26 -8.76 3.81
N ALA A 65 -3.17 -7.55 4.33
CA ALA A 65 -1.89 -7.02 4.81
C ALA A 65 -1.34 -7.87 5.95
N LEU A 66 -2.20 -8.31 6.87
CA LEU A 66 -1.78 -9.15 7.98
C LEU A 66 -1.30 -10.52 7.50
N GLU A 67 -1.92 -11.08 6.46
CA GLU A 67 -1.47 -12.34 5.90
C GLU A 67 -0.04 -12.25 5.36
N PHE A 68 0.29 -11.16 4.67
CA PHE A 68 1.65 -10.96 4.21
C PHE A 68 2.63 -10.81 5.37
N ALA A 69 2.23 -10.07 6.39
CA ALA A 69 3.08 -9.90 7.56
C ALA A 69 3.34 -11.22 8.27
N ARG A 70 2.32 -12.08 8.37
CA ARG A 70 2.48 -13.42 8.96
C ARG A 70 3.42 -14.30 8.16
N ALA A 71 3.49 -14.06 6.85
CA ALA A 71 4.40 -14.79 5.98
C ALA A 71 5.83 -14.23 6.02
N GLY A 72 6.09 -13.26 6.88
CA GLY A 72 7.41 -12.66 7.01
C GLY A 72 7.69 -11.53 6.02
N LYS A 73 6.67 -11.04 5.34
CA LYS A 73 6.80 -9.98 4.33
C LYS A 73 6.33 -8.64 4.87
N THR A 74 6.75 -7.57 4.21
CA THR A 74 6.29 -6.23 4.55
C THR A 74 5.20 -5.83 3.58
N ALA A 75 4.02 -5.52 4.10
CA ALA A 75 2.89 -5.05 3.31
C ALA A 75 2.65 -3.58 3.57
N ALA A 76 2.50 -2.80 2.51
CA ALA A 76 2.13 -1.39 2.61
C ALA A 76 0.65 -1.25 2.26
N MET A 77 -0.13 -0.65 3.16
CA MET A 77 -1.52 -0.33 2.91
C MET A 77 -1.60 1.12 2.49
N VAL A 78 -1.95 1.37 1.24
CA VAL A 78 -2.05 2.74 0.74
C VAL A 78 -3.46 3.30 0.95
N CYS A 79 -3.52 4.56 1.33
CA CYS A 79 -4.77 5.26 1.54
C CYS A 79 -4.59 6.72 1.14
N SER A 80 -5.68 7.50 1.16
CA SER A 80 -5.61 8.91 0.77
C SER A 80 -4.85 9.78 1.76
N GLY A 81 -4.71 9.33 2.99
CA GLY A 81 -4.05 10.12 4.02
C GLY A 81 -4.94 11.12 4.73
N ASP A 82 -6.23 11.08 4.47
CA ASP A 82 -7.20 11.96 5.13
C ASP A 82 -7.59 11.44 6.50
#